data_60e60b876d8861de7d5f7a21a37a3a27
#
_entry.id   60e60b876d8861de7d5f7a21a37a3a27
#
_cell.length_a   1.000
_cell.length_b   1.000
_cell.length_c   1.000
_cell.angle_alpha   90.00
_cell.angle_beta   90.00
_cell.angle_gamma   90.00
#
_symmetry.space_group_name_H-M   'P 1'
#
loop_
_entity.id
_entity.type
_entity.pdbx_description
1 polymer ?
#
loop_
_entity_poly.entity_id
_entity_poly.type
_entity_poly.pdbx_seq_one_letter_code
_entity_poly.pdbx_strand_id
1 'polypeptide(L)'
;MDKIYIISGERSGDLHASNLVLSLKSKNSKLQFRGMGGNYSKNAGVQLALDYTSVSLMGFIEVIFGFRKVLKTLILVKKDLLDYQADALILVDFGGFNMKIAAFATQNGIPVHYYIPPKVWAWNQKRALNLKAITDQVYSILPFEPDFFSKFGMIVQYVGNPLLDEIKKFTKNDFFI
;
A
#
# COMPACT_ATOMS: atom_id res chain seq x y z
N MET A 1 18.87 7.43 1.40
CA MET A 1 17.50 6.92 1.16
C MET A 1 16.56 7.61 2.13
N ASP A 2 16.00 8.72 1.69
CA ASP A 2 15.18 9.58 2.56
C ASP A 2 13.79 9.88 1.98
N LYS A 3 13.60 9.69 0.67
CA LYS A 3 12.35 9.95 -0.04
C LYS A 3 11.57 8.68 -0.31
N ILE A 4 10.47 8.49 0.37
CA ILE A 4 9.60 7.31 0.25
C ILE A 4 8.28 7.71 -0.41
N TYR A 5 7.90 7.00 -1.46
CA TYR A 5 6.56 7.11 -2.03
C TYR A 5 5.66 6.04 -1.43
N ILE A 6 4.49 6.42 -0.90
CA ILE A 6 3.57 5.48 -0.26
C ILE A 6 2.19 5.55 -0.91
N ILE A 7 1.56 4.39 -1.14
CA ILE A 7 0.24 4.31 -1.77
C ILE A 7 -0.70 3.44 -0.94
N SER A 8 -1.83 4.04 -0.55
CA SER A 8 -3.00 3.37 -0.03
C SER A 8 -4.25 3.88 -0.77
N GLY A 9 -5.19 2.98 -1.08
CA GLY A 9 -6.33 3.31 -1.95
C GLY A 9 -7.69 3.23 -1.26
N GLU A 10 -7.73 2.93 0.04
CA GLU A 10 -8.95 2.81 0.83
C GLU A 10 -8.70 3.14 2.30
N ARG A 11 -9.77 3.33 3.07
CA ARG A 11 -9.70 3.80 4.46
C ARG A 11 -8.86 2.88 5.37
N SER A 12 -9.01 1.56 5.24
CA SER A 12 -8.24 0.58 6.02
C SER A 12 -6.76 0.65 5.68
N GLY A 13 -6.43 0.67 4.39
CA GLY A 13 -5.07 0.82 3.90
C GLY A 13 -4.43 2.15 4.33
N ASP A 14 -5.20 3.25 4.35
CA ASP A 14 -4.74 4.56 4.79
C ASP A 14 -4.38 4.58 6.28
N LEU A 15 -5.20 3.93 7.12
CA LEU A 15 -4.90 3.76 8.55
C LEU A 15 -3.61 2.97 8.76
N HIS A 16 -3.43 1.84 8.04
CA HIS A 16 -2.22 1.03 8.16
C HIS A 16 -0.99 1.76 7.61
N ALA A 17 -1.14 2.49 6.51
CA ALA A 17 -0.08 3.34 5.95
C ALA A 17 0.35 4.42 6.93
N SER A 18 -0.59 5.09 7.58
CA SER A 18 -0.30 6.14 8.57
C SER A 18 0.48 5.61 9.78
N ASN A 19 0.09 4.46 10.32
CA ASN A 19 0.80 3.82 11.44
C ASN A 19 2.24 3.44 11.04
N LEU A 20 2.42 2.91 9.82
CA LEU A 20 3.75 2.58 9.29
C LEU A 20 4.60 3.85 9.15
N VAL A 21 4.06 4.93 8.59
CA VAL A 21 4.75 6.22 8.44
C VAL A 21 5.19 6.77 9.79
N LEU A 22 4.29 6.79 10.78
CA LEU A 22 4.62 7.25 12.13
C LEU A 22 5.75 6.42 12.76
N SER A 23 5.68 5.10 12.62
CA SER A 23 6.71 4.18 13.12
C SER A 23 8.06 4.39 12.43
N LEU A 24 8.08 4.59 11.11
CA LEU A 24 9.31 4.84 10.37
C LEU A 24 9.91 6.20 10.72
N LYS A 25 9.11 7.26 10.84
CA LYS A 25 9.56 8.59 11.25
C LYS A 25 10.11 8.61 12.69
N SER A 26 9.56 7.80 13.59
CA SER A 26 10.09 7.69 14.96
C SER A 26 11.49 7.09 15.01
N LYS A 27 11.85 6.26 14.01
CA LYS A 27 13.18 5.65 13.87
C LYS A 27 14.16 6.53 13.08
N ASN A 28 13.65 7.26 12.08
CA ASN A 28 14.43 8.20 11.28
C ASN A 28 13.57 9.40 10.89
N SER A 29 13.76 10.50 11.61
CA SER A 29 13.01 11.75 11.40
C SER A 29 13.32 12.47 10.08
N LYS A 30 14.37 12.08 9.36
CA LYS A 30 14.72 12.65 8.04
C LYS A 30 13.87 12.11 6.91
N LEU A 31 13.15 10.99 7.12
CA LEU A 31 12.32 10.38 6.09
C LEU A 31 11.21 11.31 5.63
N GLN A 32 11.14 11.49 4.33
CA GLN A 32 10.11 12.28 3.64
C GLN A 32 9.15 11.33 2.94
N PHE A 33 7.86 11.55 3.13
CA PHE A 33 6.82 10.72 2.54
C PHE A 33 5.94 11.55 1.62
N ARG A 34 5.72 11.03 0.41
CA ARG A 34 4.78 11.55 -0.58
C ARG A 34 3.98 10.39 -1.18
N GLY A 35 2.79 10.65 -1.69
CA GLY A 35 2.06 9.63 -2.42
C GLY A 35 0.55 9.77 -2.41
N MET A 36 -0.14 8.63 -2.55
CA MET A 36 -1.59 8.55 -2.53
C MET A 36 -2.07 7.99 -1.19
N GLY A 37 -2.99 8.68 -0.55
CA GLY A 37 -3.55 8.32 0.75
C GLY A 37 -4.80 9.12 1.05
N GLY A 38 -5.17 9.17 2.31
CA GLY A 38 -6.27 9.99 2.82
C GLY A 38 -5.87 10.77 4.06
N ASN A 39 -6.87 11.07 4.89
CA ASN A 39 -6.69 11.91 6.08
C ASN A 39 -5.71 11.29 7.10
N TYR A 40 -5.69 9.97 7.27
CA TYR A 40 -4.76 9.32 8.20
C TYR A 40 -3.32 9.52 7.75
N SER A 41 -2.99 9.24 6.49
CA SER A 41 -1.66 9.45 5.92
C SER A 41 -1.26 10.93 5.96
N LYS A 42 -2.17 11.84 5.63
CA LYS A 42 -1.94 13.29 5.71
C LYS A 42 -1.56 13.72 7.14
N ASN A 43 -2.29 13.26 8.14
CA ASN A 43 -2.04 13.57 9.56
C ASN A 43 -0.72 12.95 10.06
N ALA A 44 -0.30 11.81 9.49
CA ALA A 44 1.01 11.21 9.76
C ALA A 44 2.17 11.95 9.07
N GLY A 45 1.87 12.99 8.28
CA GLY A 45 2.85 13.82 7.61
C GLY A 45 3.30 13.29 6.26
N VAL A 46 2.43 12.56 5.54
CA VAL A 46 2.59 12.26 4.11
C VAL A 46 2.15 13.47 3.31
N GLN A 47 2.99 13.93 2.38
CA GLN A 47 2.60 14.92 1.39
C GLN A 47 1.71 14.23 0.34
N LEU A 48 0.40 14.46 0.40
CA LEU A 48 -0.51 13.84 -0.55
C LEU A 48 -0.32 14.45 -1.95
N ALA A 49 0.06 13.60 -2.91
CA ALA A 49 -0.03 13.88 -4.34
C ALA A 49 -1.47 13.70 -4.82
N LEU A 50 -2.16 12.73 -4.22
CA LEU A 50 -3.55 12.41 -4.53
C LEU A 50 -4.28 11.89 -3.29
N ASP A 51 -5.50 12.39 -3.09
CA ASP A 51 -6.42 11.84 -2.09
C ASP A 51 -7.26 10.71 -2.72
N TYR A 52 -7.22 9.49 -2.15
CA TYR A 52 -7.96 8.36 -2.69
C TYR A 52 -9.48 8.59 -2.69
N THR A 53 -10.03 9.42 -1.79
CA THR A 53 -11.46 9.73 -1.74
C THR A 53 -11.92 10.43 -3.02
N SER A 54 -11.03 11.19 -3.67
CA SER A 54 -11.30 11.80 -4.96
C SER A 54 -11.38 10.78 -6.11
N VAL A 55 -10.85 9.57 -5.90
CA VAL A 55 -10.81 8.46 -6.88
C VAL A 55 -11.84 7.41 -6.57
N SER A 56 -12.29 7.33 -5.31
CA SER A 56 -13.23 6.32 -4.82
C SER A 56 -14.55 6.39 -5.59
N LEU A 57 -14.93 5.25 -6.15
CA LEU A 57 -16.14 5.09 -6.94
C LEU A 57 -17.24 4.53 -6.03
N MET A 58 -18.18 5.35 -5.63
CA MET A 58 -19.40 4.91 -4.95
C MET A 58 -20.56 4.92 -5.96
N GLY A 59 -20.95 3.73 -6.45
CA GLY A 59 -22.18 3.55 -7.20
C GLY A 59 -22.12 2.69 -8.46
N PHE A 60 -23.18 1.97 -8.76
CA PHE A 60 -23.33 1.04 -9.87
C PHE A 60 -23.27 1.68 -11.28
N ILE A 61 -23.57 2.97 -11.39
CA ILE A 61 -23.57 3.73 -12.65
C ILE A 61 -22.16 4.15 -13.08
N GLU A 62 -21.18 4.08 -12.17
CA GLU A 62 -19.83 4.58 -12.35
C GLU A 62 -18.82 3.57 -12.92
N VAL A 63 -19.22 2.32 -13.17
CA VAL A 63 -18.30 1.25 -13.61
C VAL A 63 -17.61 1.62 -14.94
N ILE A 64 -18.34 2.22 -15.90
CA ILE A 64 -17.77 2.58 -17.22
C ILE A 64 -16.93 3.88 -17.12
N PHE A 65 -17.39 4.88 -16.37
CA PHE A 65 -16.63 6.11 -16.13
C PHE A 65 -15.45 5.88 -15.16
N GLY A 66 -15.59 4.89 -14.25
CA GLY A 66 -14.58 4.49 -13.28
C GLY A 66 -13.28 4.01 -13.91
N PHE A 67 -13.34 3.27 -15.00
CA PHE A 67 -12.15 2.79 -15.69
C PHE A 67 -11.27 3.94 -16.21
N ARG A 68 -11.87 4.96 -16.82
CA ARG A 68 -11.14 6.16 -17.29
C ARG A 68 -10.52 6.94 -16.12
N LYS A 69 -11.24 7.03 -15.00
CA LYS A 69 -10.73 7.69 -13.79
C LYS A 69 -9.56 6.95 -13.20
N VAL A 70 -9.65 5.62 -13.09
CA VAL A 70 -8.55 4.76 -12.63
C VAL A 70 -7.33 4.88 -13.54
N LEU A 71 -7.51 4.89 -14.86
CA LEU A 71 -6.40 5.09 -15.82
C LEU A 71 -5.74 6.47 -15.66
N LYS A 72 -6.54 7.54 -15.54
CA LYS A 72 -6.00 8.89 -15.27
C LYS A 72 -5.21 8.92 -13.97
N THR A 73 -5.75 8.30 -12.92
CA THR A 73 -5.07 8.21 -11.63
C THR A 73 -3.74 7.44 -11.73
N LEU A 74 -3.72 6.32 -12.47
CA LEU A 74 -2.48 5.57 -12.70
C LEU A 74 -1.42 6.44 -13.41
N ILE A 75 -1.81 7.22 -14.42
CA ILE A 75 -0.90 8.12 -15.14
C ILE A 75 -0.37 9.22 -14.21
N LEU A 76 -1.25 9.83 -13.42
CA LEU A 76 -0.85 10.88 -12.47
C LEU A 76 0.11 10.35 -11.40
N VAL A 77 -0.21 9.21 -10.80
CA VAL A 77 0.64 8.59 -9.76
C VAL A 77 2.00 8.17 -10.33
N LYS A 78 2.03 7.59 -11.54
CA LYS A 78 3.29 7.21 -12.20
C LYS A 78 4.18 8.42 -12.47
N LYS A 79 3.58 9.50 -12.99
CA LYS A 79 4.31 10.74 -13.23
C LYS A 79 4.85 11.34 -11.94
N ASP A 80 4.01 11.46 -10.92
CA ASP A 80 4.38 12.04 -9.62
C ASP A 80 5.46 11.22 -8.89
N LEU A 81 5.42 9.88 -9.00
CA LEU A 81 6.43 8.97 -8.45
C LEU A 81 7.82 9.28 -9.03
N LEU A 82 7.92 9.49 -10.35
CA LEU A 82 9.17 9.83 -11.02
C LEU A 82 9.61 11.27 -10.72
N ASP A 83 8.68 12.22 -10.77
CA ASP A 83 8.96 13.65 -10.50
C ASP A 83 9.47 13.85 -9.05
N TYR A 84 8.96 13.06 -8.11
CA TYR A 84 9.40 13.07 -6.72
C TYR A 84 10.80 12.46 -6.53
N GLN A 85 11.27 11.66 -7.49
CA GLN A 85 12.54 10.93 -7.41
C GLN A 85 12.59 10.04 -6.14
N ALA A 86 11.59 9.19 -5.97
CA ALA A 86 11.47 8.32 -4.82
C ALA A 86 12.63 7.32 -4.74
N ASP A 87 13.24 7.17 -3.58
CA ASP A 87 14.25 6.14 -3.29
C ASP A 87 13.64 4.75 -3.10
N ALA A 88 12.37 4.69 -2.70
CA ALA A 88 11.60 3.47 -2.55
C ALA A 88 10.09 3.73 -2.67
N LEU A 89 9.36 2.70 -3.10
CA LEU A 89 7.91 2.67 -3.16
C LEU A 89 7.38 1.70 -2.09
N ILE A 90 6.45 2.17 -1.25
CA ILE A 90 5.68 1.33 -0.32
C ILE A 90 4.24 1.27 -0.81
N LEU A 91 3.76 0.06 -1.04
CA LEU A 91 2.38 -0.23 -1.43
C LEU A 91 1.64 -0.85 -0.25
N VAL A 92 0.46 -0.32 0.07
CA VAL A 92 -0.35 -0.83 1.18
C VAL A 92 -1.70 -1.29 0.64
N ASP A 93 -1.97 -2.62 0.73
CA ASP A 93 -3.18 -3.25 0.21
C ASP A 93 -3.52 -2.86 -1.25
N PHE A 94 -4.79 -2.60 -1.60
CA PHE A 94 -5.27 -2.05 -2.89
C PHE A 94 -4.75 -2.80 -4.14
N GLY A 95 -4.89 -4.13 -4.13
CA GLY A 95 -4.19 -5.09 -4.98
C GLY A 95 -4.14 -4.81 -6.48
N GLY A 96 -5.28 -4.50 -7.13
CA GLY A 96 -5.33 -4.35 -8.60
C GLY A 96 -4.57 -3.11 -9.12
N PHE A 97 -4.70 -1.99 -8.43
CA PHE A 97 -4.04 -0.73 -8.75
C PHE A 97 -2.54 -0.81 -8.43
N ASN A 98 -2.24 -1.25 -7.21
CA ASN A 98 -0.88 -1.30 -6.70
C ASN A 98 0.02 -2.23 -7.51
N MET A 99 -0.49 -3.36 -8.01
CA MET A 99 0.26 -4.26 -8.92
C MET A 99 0.73 -3.55 -10.20
N LYS A 100 -0.10 -2.61 -10.75
CA LYS A 100 0.28 -1.85 -11.96
C LYS A 100 1.33 -0.77 -11.67
N ILE A 101 1.28 -0.18 -10.49
CA ILE A 101 2.30 0.79 -10.07
C ILE A 101 3.60 0.06 -9.69
N ALA A 102 3.52 -1.10 -9.03
CA ALA A 102 4.69 -1.94 -8.73
C ALA A 102 5.47 -2.29 -10.00
N ALA A 103 4.78 -2.83 -11.03
CA ALA A 103 5.40 -3.16 -12.31
C ALA A 103 6.09 -1.96 -12.96
N PHE A 104 5.47 -0.78 -12.88
CA PHE A 104 6.06 0.45 -13.40
C PHE A 104 7.31 0.89 -12.60
N ALA A 105 7.24 0.84 -11.27
CA ALA A 105 8.35 1.20 -10.39
C ALA A 105 9.56 0.30 -10.62
N THR A 106 9.36 -1.02 -10.67
CA THR A 106 10.40 -2.01 -10.96
C THR A 106 11.06 -1.75 -12.32
N GLN A 107 10.29 -1.43 -13.37
CA GLN A 107 10.82 -1.07 -14.69
C GLN A 107 11.69 0.20 -14.68
N ASN A 108 11.49 1.07 -13.70
CA ASN A 108 12.27 2.30 -13.51
C ASN A 108 13.33 2.20 -12.41
N GLY A 109 13.62 0.99 -11.93
CA GLY A 109 14.67 0.73 -10.93
C GLY A 109 14.34 1.25 -9.52
N ILE A 110 13.06 1.50 -9.23
CA ILE A 110 12.61 1.94 -7.90
C ILE A 110 12.28 0.70 -7.06
N PRO A 111 12.96 0.46 -5.93
CA PRO A 111 12.66 -0.66 -5.03
C PRO A 111 11.22 -0.65 -4.53
N VAL A 112 10.55 -1.82 -4.60
CA VAL A 112 9.14 -1.97 -4.26
C VAL A 112 8.96 -2.83 -3.01
N HIS A 113 8.38 -2.24 -1.98
CA HIS A 113 7.98 -2.88 -0.73
C HIS A 113 6.45 -3.01 -0.68
N TYR A 114 5.94 -4.22 -0.59
CA TYR A 114 4.49 -4.44 -0.53
C TYR A 114 4.08 -4.86 0.88
N TYR A 115 3.35 -4.01 1.57
CA TYR A 115 2.74 -4.28 2.86
C TYR A 115 1.27 -4.62 2.68
N ILE A 116 0.83 -5.73 3.25
CA ILE A 116 -0.51 -6.31 3.08
C ILE A 116 -0.75 -6.67 1.60
N PRO A 117 -0.09 -7.73 1.10
CA PRO A 117 -0.17 -8.12 -0.30
C PRO A 117 -1.60 -8.55 -0.70
N PRO A 118 -1.93 -8.51 -2.00
CA PRO A 118 -3.22 -8.99 -2.47
C PRO A 118 -3.40 -10.48 -2.15
N LYS A 119 -4.62 -10.86 -1.75
CA LYS A 119 -4.98 -12.23 -1.32
C LYS A 119 -5.03 -13.19 -2.52
N VAL A 120 -3.91 -13.34 -3.23
CA VAL A 120 -3.81 -14.18 -4.45
C VAL A 120 -4.06 -15.66 -4.16
N TRP A 121 -3.83 -16.11 -2.95
CA TRP A 121 -4.11 -17.47 -2.49
C TRP A 121 -5.59 -17.83 -2.53
N ALA A 122 -6.49 -16.85 -2.42
CA ALA A 122 -7.93 -17.08 -2.34
C ALA A 122 -8.57 -17.42 -3.70
N TRP A 123 -8.05 -16.88 -4.82
CA TRP A 123 -8.76 -16.99 -6.11
C TRP A 123 -7.86 -17.02 -7.36
N ASN A 124 -6.61 -16.58 -7.29
CA ASN A 124 -5.70 -16.63 -8.44
C ASN A 124 -4.24 -16.78 -8.02
N GLN A 125 -3.86 -18.01 -7.67
CA GLN A 125 -2.53 -18.31 -7.14
C GLN A 125 -1.39 -17.99 -8.13
N LYS A 126 -1.63 -18.09 -9.45
CA LYS A 126 -0.62 -17.76 -10.46
C LYS A 126 -0.16 -16.29 -10.40
N ARG A 127 -0.97 -15.40 -9.81
CA ARG A 127 -0.58 -14.00 -9.58
C ARG A 127 0.55 -13.84 -8.57
N ALA A 128 0.86 -14.88 -7.78
CA ALA A 128 2.04 -14.87 -6.90
C ALA A 128 3.34 -14.73 -7.70
N LEU A 129 3.45 -15.36 -8.88
CA LEU A 129 4.61 -15.21 -9.77
C LEU A 129 4.74 -13.77 -10.29
N ASN A 130 3.62 -13.13 -10.63
CA ASN A 130 3.64 -11.73 -11.04
C ASN A 130 4.07 -10.82 -9.88
N LEU A 131 3.54 -11.08 -8.67
CA LEU A 131 3.94 -10.33 -7.47
C LEU A 131 5.44 -10.46 -7.21
N LYS A 132 5.99 -11.68 -7.30
CA LYS A 132 7.42 -11.95 -7.17
C LYS A 132 8.27 -11.13 -8.15
N ALA A 133 7.81 -11.01 -9.39
CA ALA A 133 8.55 -10.32 -10.44
C ALA A 133 8.60 -8.78 -10.30
N ILE A 134 7.68 -8.22 -9.50
CA ILE A 134 7.48 -6.76 -9.41
C ILE A 134 7.65 -6.21 -7.99
N THR A 135 8.17 -7.02 -7.06
CA THR A 135 8.40 -6.60 -5.67
C THR A 135 9.75 -7.09 -5.18
N ASP A 136 10.44 -6.25 -4.43
CA ASP A 136 11.70 -6.60 -3.77
C ASP A 136 11.45 -7.22 -2.39
N GLN A 137 10.45 -6.70 -1.66
CA GLN A 137 10.07 -7.21 -0.34
C GLN A 137 8.55 -7.24 -0.18
N VAL A 138 8.05 -8.29 0.45
CA VAL A 138 6.63 -8.41 0.79
C VAL A 138 6.47 -8.70 2.28
N TYR A 139 5.56 -7.96 2.90
CA TYR A 139 5.25 -8.05 4.33
C TYR A 139 3.81 -8.49 4.51
N SER A 140 3.61 -9.72 4.94
CA SER A 140 2.29 -10.32 5.12
C SER A 140 1.77 -10.16 6.55
N ILE A 141 0.44 -10.17 6.68
CA ILE A 141 -0.25 -10.04 7.95
C ILE A 141 -0.97 -11.32 8.40
N LEU A 142 -0.93 -12.37 7.58
CA LEU A 142 -1.52 -13.66 7.88
C LEU A 142 -0.41 -14.71 8.04
N PRO A 143 -0.45 -15.53 9.11
CA PRO A 143 0.67 -16.41 9.47
C PRO A 143 0.95 -17.52 8.46
N PHE A 144 -0.02 -17.92 7.64
CA PHE A 144 0.13 -18.95 6.61
C PHE A 144 0.65 -18.44 5.25
N GLU A 145 0.68 -17.12 5.04
CA GLU A 145 1.07 -16.54 3.75
C GLU A 145 2.54 -16.82 3.39
N PRO A 146 3.52 -16.79 4.30
CA PRO A 146 4.90 -17.18 3.99
C PRO A 146 4.99 -18.59 3.39
N ASP A 147 4.30 -19.57 3.97
CA ASP A 147 4.28 -20.96 3.47
C ASP A 147 3.59 -21.06 2.11
N PHE A 148 2.54 -20.28 1.89
CA PHE A 148 1.89 -20.21 0.59
C PHE A 148 2.83 -19.64 -0.48
N PHE A 149 3.46 -18.50 -0.23
CA PHE A 149 4.34 -17.83 -1.20
C PHE A 149 5.65 -18.59 -1.43
N SER A 150 6.14 -19.36 -0.46
CA SER A 150 7.33 -20.20 -0.60
C SER A 150 7.18 -21.23 -1.72
N LYS A 151 5.98 -21.74 -1.99
CA LYS A 151 5.65 -22.65 -3.11
C LYS A 151 5.94 -22.04 -4.49
N PHE A 152 6.00 -20.71 -4.58
CA PHE A 152 6.36 -19.96 -5.78
C PHE A 152 7.80 -19.43 -5.73
N GLY A 153 8.59 -19.91 -4.77
CA GLY A 153 9.98 -19.46 -4.57
C GLY A 153 10.08 -17.99 -4.16
N MET A 154 9.10 -17.49 -3.40
CA MET A 154 9.04 -16.12 -2.92
C MET A 154 9.20 -16.09 -1.40
N ILE A 155 10.12 -15.26 -0.92
CA ILE A 155 10.31 -15.05 0.52
C ILE A 155 9.42 -13.88 0.94
N VAL A 156 8.51 -14.15 1.87
CA VAL A 156 7.58 -13.16 2.42
C VAL A 156 7.77 -13.09 3.93
N GLN A 157 7.86 -11.89 4.47
CA GLN A 157 8.01 -11.67 5.91
C GLN A 157 6.64 -11.55 6.57
N TYR A 158 6.34 -12.42 7.53
CA TYR A 158 5.19 -12.26 8.40
C TYR A 158 5.47 -11.20 9.48
N VAL A 159 4.70 -10.13 9.49
CA VAL A 159 4.92 -8.99 10.40
C VAL A 159 3.82 -8.82 11.46
N GLY A 160 2.88 -9.76 11.52
CA GLY A 160 1.71 -9.67 12.40
C GLY A 160 0.56 -8.89 11.79
N ASN A 161 -0.61 -8.98 12.42
CA ASN A 161 -1.81 -8.30 11.95
C ASN A 161 -1.94 -6.91 12.61
N PRO A 162 -1.91 -5.81 11.85
CA PRO A 162 -1.98 -4.45 12.39
C PRO A 162 -3.29 -4.12 13.10
N LEU A 163 -4.36 -4.89 12.89
CA LEU A 163 -5.61 -4.74 13.64
C LEU A 163 -5.43 -5.02 15.13
N LEU A 164 -4.46 -5.88 15.50
CA LEU A 164 -4.17 -6.15 16.90
C LEU A 164 -3.62 -4.91 17.62
N ASP A 165 -2.87 -4.09 16.92
CA ASP A 165 -2.33 -2.84 17.46
C ASP A 165 -3.44 -1.79 17.62
N GLU A 166 -4.39 -1.74 16.69
CA GLU A 166 -5.56 -0.87 16.81
C GLU A 166 -6.45 -1.29 18.00
N ILE A 167 -6.72 -2.59 18.16
CA ILE A 167 -7.53 -3.10 19.28
C ILE A 167 -6.87 -2.76 20.62
N LYS A 168 -5.56 -2.84 20.74
CA LYS A 168 -4.84 -2.50 21.97
C LYS A 168 -4.94 -1.03 22.35
N LYS A 169 -5.19 -0.13 21.40
CA LYS A 169 -5.37 1.31 21.65
C LYS A 169 -6.71 1.63 22.30
N PHE A 170 -7.72 0.74 22.14
CA PHE A 170 -9.02 0.93 22.80
C PHE A 170 -8.92 0.57 24.28
N THR A 171 -9.31 1.48 25.15
CA THR A 171 -9.47 1.20 26.58
C THR A 171 -10.79 0.49 26.84
N LYS A 172 -10.87 -0.24 27.97
CA LYS A 172 -12.07 -1.01 28.34
C LYS A 172 -13.35 -0.15 28.44
N ASN A 173 -13.21 1.16 28.66
CA ASN A 173 -14.31 2.12 28.77
C ASN A 173 -14.88 2.55 27.41
N ASP A 174 -14.18 2.32 26.30
CA ASP A 174 -14.63 2.72 24.96
C ASP A 174 -15.66 1.72 24.38
N PHE A 175 -15.90 0.60 25.06
CA PHE A 175 -16.84 -0.44 24.61
C PHE A 175 -18.25 -0.35 25.24
N PHE A 176 -18.47 0.58 26.16
CA PHE A 176 -19.74 0.73 26.88
C PHE A 176 -20.24 2.19 26.86
N ILE A 177 -20.66 2.63 25.70
CA ILE A 177 -21.54 3.80 25.55
C ILE A 177 -22.66 3.42 24.57
#